data_1cfad1962d2b31c19584c8b10b5ebfcb
#
_entry.id   1cfad1962d2b31c19584c8b10b5ebfcb
#
_cell.length_a   1.000
_cell.length_b   1.000
_cell.length_c   1.000
_cell.angle_alpha   90.00
_cell.angle_beta   90.00
_cell.angle_gamma   90.00
#
_symmetry.space_group_name_H-M   'P 1'
#
loop_
_entity.id
_entity.type
_entity.pdbx_description
1 polymer ?
#
loop_
_entity_poly.entity_id
_entity_poly.type
_entity_poly.pdbx_seq_one_letter_code
_entity_poly.pdbx_strand_id
1 'polypeptide(L)' 'MTADRQGPPRREVYVEFIVQGAYVKATAIDGASGLEASVVGPASASREALSAAALRKLNYVRNRTKGGT' A
#
# COMPACT_ATOMS: atom_id res chain seq x y z
N MET A 1 13.08 4.27 -24.16
CA MET A 1 13.04 4.05 -23.67
C MET A 1 13.10 4.00 -22.78
N THR A 2 12.95 4.04 -22.76
CA THR A 2 12.92 3.81 -21.98
C THR A 2 12.73 3.63 -21.05
N ALA A 3 12.63 3.67 -21.05
CA ALA A 3 12.42 3.27 -20.18
C ALA A 3 12.38 3.07 -19.38
N ASP A 4 12.54 3.06 -19.45
CA ASP A 4 12.43 2.64 -18.67
C ASP A 4 12.25 2.56 -17.78
N ARG A 5 12.41 2.55 -17.83
CA ARG A 5 12.09 2.36 -16.93
C ARG A 5 11.47 2.21 -16.21
N GLN A 6 11.21 2.24 -16.44
CA GLN A 6 10.35 1.94 -15.84
C GLN A 6 9.91 1.68 -14.75
N GLY A 7 9.96 1.21 -14.55
CA GLY A 7 9.30 0.84 -13.33
C GLY A 7 9.66 1.74 -12.20
N PRO A 8 8.95 1.65 -11.12
CA PRO A 8 9.20 2.53 -10.00
C PRO A 8 10.52 2.22 -9.30
N PRO A 9 11.05 3.19 -8.60
CA PRO A 9 12.23 2.94 -7.80
C PRO A 9 11.97 1.85 -6.78
N ARG A 10 12.97 1.09 -6.47
CA ARG A 10 12.85 -0.01 -5.57
C ARG A 10 12.31 0.31 -4.22
N ARG A 11 12.62 1.47 -3.70
CA ARG A 11 12.19 1.80 -2.36
C ARG A 11 10.88 2.48 -2.30
N GLU A 12 10.26 2.65 -3.43
CA GLU A 12 9.01 3.35 -3.46
C GLU A 12 7.87 2.49 -2.96
N VAL A 13 6.97 3.10 -2.23
CA VAL A 13 5.75 2.46 -1.77
C VAL A 13 4.59 3.14 -2.47
N TYR A 14 3.66 2.35 -2.97
CA TYR A 14 2.47 2.85 -3.64
C TYR A 14 1.25 2.59 -2.80
N VAL A 15 0.23 3.39 -3.02
CA VAL A 15 -1.07 3.09 -2.44
C VAL A 15 -2.09 3.11 -3.57
N GLU A 16 -2.84 2.04 -3.70
CA GLU A 16 -3.92 1.92 -4.67
C GLU A 16 -5.24 1.95 -3.96
N PHE A 17 -6.24 2.54 -4.60
CA PHE A 17 -7.58 2.63 -4.03
C PHE A 17 -8.56 1.97 -4.97
N ILE A 18 -9.42 1.13 -4.41
CA ILE A 18 -10.47 0.49 -5.17
C ILE A 18 -11.79 0.78 -4.47
N VAL A 19 -12.71 1.38 -5.21
CA VAL A 19 -14.02 1.70 -4.65
C VAL A 19 -14.94 0.50 -4.86
N GLN A 20 -15.56 0.06 -3.80
CA GLN A 20 -16.47 -1.08 -3.85
C GLN A 20 -17.74 -0.70 -3.11
N GLY A 21 -18.69 -0.15 -3.83
CA GLY A 21 -19.95 0.30 -3.23
C GLY A 21 -19.70 1.38 -2.21
N ALA A 22 -20.10 1.16 -0.98
CA ALA A 22 -19.96 2.14 0.08
C ALA A 22 -18.58 2.12 0.75
N TYR A 23 -17.69 1.27 0.27
CA TYR A 23 -16.38 1.11 0.88
C TYR A 23 -15.26 1.38 -0.10
N VAL A 24 -14.11 1.70 0.44
CA VAL A 24 -12.89 1.87 -0.34
C VAL A 24 -11.83 0.97 0.27
N LYS A 25 -11.17 0.23 -0.57
CA LYS A 25 -10.04 -0.58 -0.16
C LYS A 25 -8.77 0.17 -0.54
N ALA A 26 -7.89 0.37 0.40
CA ALA A 26 -6.59 0.98 0.14
C ALA A 26 -5.52 -0.08 0.34
N THR A 27 -4.69 -0.26 -0.65
CA THR A 27 -3.61 -1.26 -0.60
C THR A 27 -2.28 -0.56 -0.74
N ALA A 28 -1.43 -0.73 0.25
CA ALA A 28 -0.06 -0.22 0.18
C ALA A 28 0.83 -1.35 -0.31
N ILE A 29 1.67 -1.05 -1.27
CA ILE A 29 2.52 -2.03 -1.93
C ILE A 29 3.97 -1.56 -1.85
N ASP A 30 4.82 -2.41 -1.31
CA ASP A 30 6.23 -2.11 -1.24
C ASP A 30 6.88 -2.54 -2.55
N GLY A 31 7.37 -1.58 -3.31
CA GLY A 31 7.96 -1.88 -4.61
C GLY A 31 9.22 -2.73 -4.54
N ALA A 32 9.92 -2.68 -3.43
CA ALA A 32 11.15 -3.45 -3.31
C ALA A 32 10.89 -4.93 -3.06
N SER A 33 9.92 -5.24 -2.22
CA SER A 33 9.69 -6.62 -1.82
C SER A 33 8.46 -7.24 -2.43
N GLY A 34 7.55 -6.40 -2.90
CA GLY A 34 6.26 -6.89 -3.38
C GLY A 34 5.27 -7.15 -2.26
N LEU A 35 5.64 -6.89 -1.03
CA LEU A 35 4.70 -7.06 0.08
C LEU A 35 3.57 -6.06 -0.03
N GLU A 36 2.38 -6.47 0.40
CA GLU A 36 1.20 -5.63 0.33
C GLU A 36 0.44 -5.70 1.63
N ALA A 37 -0.25 -4.63 1.93
CA ALA A 37 -1.16 -4.59 3.07
C ALA A 37 -2.36 -3.76 2.68
N SER A 38 -3.54 -4.24 3.00
CA SER A 38 -4.77 -3.56 2.64
C SER A 38 -5.59 -3.21 3.86
N VAL A 39 -6.31 -2.12 3.76
CA VAL A 39 -7.31 -1.74 4.74
C VAL A 39 -8.57 -1.35 3.99
N VAL A 40 -9.71 -1.50 4.64
CA VAL A 40 -10.99 -1.14 4.05
C VAL A 40 -11.64 -0.11 4.96
N GLY A 41 -12.13 0.95 4.37
CA GLY A 41 -12.84 1.96 5.12
C GLY A 41 -14.07 2.43 4.36
N PRO A 42 -14.91 3.24 5.00
CA PRO A 42 -16.08 3.76 4.31
C PRO A 42 -15.65 4.72 3.21
N ALA A 43 -16.49 4.82 2.19
CA ALA A 43 -16.19 5.72 1.08
C ALA A 43 -16.08 7.17 1.53
N SER A 44 -16.66 7.48 2.68
CA SER A 44 -16.58 8.83 3.24
C SER A 44 -15.25 9.14 3.91
N ALA A 45 -14.43 8.14 4.16
CA ALA A 45 -13.12 8.36 4.77
C ALA A 45 -12.21 9.05 3.78
N SER A 46 -11.31 9.88 4.28
CA SER A 46 -10.40 10.57 3.38
C SER A 46 -9.37 9.59 2.84
N ARG A 47 -8.93 9.84 1.62
CA ARG A 47 -7.88 9.03 1.02
C ARG A 47 -6.61 9.10 1.85
N GLU A 48 -6.37 10.25 2.40
CA GLU A 48 -5.21 10.47 3.22
C GLU A 48 -5.22 9.57 4.44
N ALA A 49 -6.36 9.48 5.11
CA ALA A 49 -6.50 8.64 6.29
C ALA A 49 -6.34 7.17 5.93
N LEU A 50 -6.94 6.76 4.81
CA LEU A 50 -6.84 5.37 4.36
C LEU A 50 -5.41 5.03 3.97
N SER A 51 -4.73 5.95 3.29
CA SER A 51 -3.34 5.75 2.93
C SER A 51 -2.47 5.56 4.17
N ALA A 52 -2.67 6.41 5.16
CA ALA A 52 -1.88 6.34 6.37
C ALA A 52 -2.09 5.00 7.07
N ALA A 53 -3.33 4.53 7.11
CA ALA A 53 -3.63 3.25 7.74
C ALA A 53 -3.00 2.10 6.99
N ALA A 54 -3.07 2.12 5.66
CA ALA A 54 -2.49 1.07 4.85
C ALA A 54 -0.98 1.03 4.99
N LEU A 55 -0.37 2.21 5.05
CA LEU A 55 1.08 2.29 5.19
C LEU A 55 1.53 1.78 6.55
N ARG A 56 0.78 2.09 7.61
CA ARG A 56 1.09 1.57 8.94
C ARG A 56 1.01 0.05 8.94
N LYS A 57 -0.02 -0.48 8.30
CA LYS A 57 -0.18 -1.92 8.25
C LYS A 57 0.95 -2.58 7.46
N LEU A 58 1.33 -1.97 6.34
CA LEU A 58 2.43 -2.48 5.54
C LEU A 58 3.71 -2.51 6.35
N ASN A 59 3.96 -1.45 7.09
CA ASN A 59 5.13 -1.37 7.92
C ASN A 59 5.16 -2.47 8.97
N TYR A 60 4.01 -2.73 9.57
CA TYR A 60 3.86 -3.80 10.52
C TYR A 60 4.15 -5.17 9.88
N VAL A 61 3.59 -5.41 8.71
CA VAL A 61 3.80 -6.67 8.01
C VAL A 61 5.27 -6.83 7.62
N ARG A 62 5.87 -5.79 7.14
CA ARG A 62 7.28 -5.80 6.77
C ARG A 62 8.17 -6.13 7.96
N ASN A 63 7.88 -5.51 9.08
CA ASN A 63 8.66 -5.73 10.27
C ASN A 63 8.51 -7.13 10.80
N ARG A 64 7.30 -7.67 10.75
CA ARG A 64 7.08 -9.03 11.16
C ARG A 64 7.81 -10.01 10.28
N THR A 65 7.72 -9.81 8.98
CA THR A 65 8.38 -10.70 8.04
C THR A 65 9.88 -10.69 8.24
N LYS A 66 10.41 -9.49 8.47
CA LYS A 66 11.82 -9.34 8.60
C LYS A 66 12.35 -9.84 9.91
N GLY A 67 11.67 -9.51 10.97
CA GLY A 67 12.16 -9.83 12.26
C GLY A 67 11.62 -11.10 12.83
N GLY A 68 10.57 -11.52 12.31
CA GLY A 68 9.87 -12.63 12.84
C GLY A 68 10.48 -13.88 12.49
N THR A 69 11.25 -13.67 11.69
CA THR A 69 11.78 -14.88 11.45
C THR A 69 12.08 -15.55 12.48
#